data_d2b9d0b152a97c4522d470282112306a
#
_entry.id   d2b9d0b152a97c4522d470282112306a
#
_cell.length_a   1.000
_cell.length_b   1.000
_cell.length_c   1.000
_cell.angle_alpha   90.00
_cell.angle_beta   90.00
_cell.angle_gamma   90.00
#
_symmetry.space_group_name_H-M   'P 1'
#
loop_
_entity.id
_entity.type
_entity.pdbx_description
1 polymer ?
#
loop_
_entity_poly.entity_id
_entity_poly.type
_entity_poly.pdbx_seq_one_letter_code
_entity_poly.pdbx_strand_id
1 'polypeptide(L)'
;MRLLFPMDAQNYDPAWRVFRRDSARAILLRGGRAAMVYSRKYAYYKFPGGGIEPSEAPVQALLRETEEEAGLRILPQSIREYGCVRRIQKSDSGAAEIFRQDNFYYLCEAAEDTVCQRLDAYESDEGFTLEWVDPFHAITVNRHHAHGPADPVMLEREALVLEALIREAWLPSGDPQRLSPARLSSHYEVRPLTRADIPAHYALSSRNMLFYEYHKPFVTEQSILEDLSALPPGKQAADKFYLGFFMGDRLAAVMDLILDYPERGIAFLGFFMMEPSLQGCGAGSAIIQECLAYLASMGFRKARLAIDRGNPQSRAFWTKNGFALTGESRPHGDSAYLPMERSLNA
;
A
#
# COMPACT_ATOMS: atom_id res chain seq x y z
N MET A 1 -0.97 -26.80 -15.98
CA MET A 1 -1.14 -25.46 -15.37
C MET A 1 -1.55 -24.44 -16.45
N ARG A 2 -2.59 -23.60 -16.21
CA ARG A 2 -3.07 -22.57 -17.15
C ARG A 2 -2.07 -21.42 -17.29
N LEU A 3 -1.97 -20.81 -18.48
CA LEU A 3 -1.25 -19.55 -18.67
C LEU A 3 -2.12 -18.39 -18.15
N LEU A 4 -1.60 -17.61 -17.18
CA LEU A 4 -2.29 -16.42 -16.69
C LEU A 4 -2.17 -15.28 -17.71
N PHE A 5 -0.94 -14.97 -18.08
CA PHE A 5 -0.60 -13.98 -19.10
C PHE A 5 0.86 -14.16 -19.56
N PRO A 6 1.20 -13.76 -20.78
CA PRO A 6 2.57 -13.64 -21.24
C PRO A 6 3.13 -12.24 -20.93
N MET A 7 4.43 -12.16 -20.64
CA MET A 7 5.23 -10.95 -20.56
C MET A 7 6.35 -11.09 -21.60
N ASP A 8 6.05 -10.71 -22.84
CA ASP A 8 6.95 -10.83 -23.98
C ASP A 8 7.43 -9.45 -24.41
N ALA A 9 8.72 -9.18 -24.21
CA ALA A 9 9.33 -7.90 -24.56
C ALA A 9 9.54 -7.72 -26.06
N GLN A 10 9.45 -8.80 -26.87
CA GLN A 10 9.65 -8.80 -28.34
C GLN A 10 10.95 -8.10 -28.78
N ASN A 11 12.00 -8.15 -27.95
CA ASN A 11 13.28 -7.46 -28.14
C ASN A 11 14.44 -8.41 -28.53
N TYR A 12 14.10 -9.55 -29.12
CA TYR A 12 15.02 -10.63 -29.47
C TYR A 12 14.76 -11.12 -30.90
N ASP A 13 15.75 -11.80 -31.49
CA ASP A 13 15.54 -12.54 -32.74
C ASP A 13 15.05 -13.95 -32.42
N PRO A 14 13.90 -14.40 -32.99
CA PRO A 14 13.35 -15.73 -32.75
C PRO A 14 14.30 -16.89 -33.12
N ALA A 15 15.34 -16.63 -33.95
CA ALA A 15 16.35 -17.62 -34.32
C ALA A 15 17.42 -17.82 -33.23
N TRP A 16 17.50 -16.98 -32.22
CA TRP A 16 18.49 -17.12 -31.17
C TRP A 16 18.20 -18.32 -30.26
N ARG A 17 19.28 -18.83 -29.64
CA ARG A 17 19.16 -19.91 -28.64
C ARG A 17 18.32 -19.47 -27.43
N VAL A 18 17.50 -20.40 -26.95
CA VAL A 18 16.70 -20.14 -25.74
C VAL A 18 17.45 -20.63 -24.49
N PHE A 19 17.70 -19.74 -23.56
CA PHE A 19 18.09 -20.03 -22.18
C PHE A 19 16.86 -20.03 -21.28
N ARG A 20 16.62 -21.14 -20.58
CA ARG A 20 15.44 -21.32 -19.74
C ARG A 20 15.82 -21.40 -18.27
N ARG A 21 15.08 -20.63 -17.43
CA ARG A 21 15.22 -20.66 -15.97
C ARG A 21 13.86 -20.47 -15.32
N ASP A 22 13.17 -21.58 -15.08
CA ASP A 22 11.83 -21.56 -14.49
C ASP A 22 11.87 -21.30 -12.98
N SER A 23 10.72 -20.88 -12.40
CA SER A 23 10.58 -20.65 -10.96
C SER A 23 9.22 -21.15 -10.44
N ALA A 24 9.16 -21.46 -9.14
CA ALA A 24 7.95 -21.82 -8.43
C ALA A 24 7.69 -20.81 -7.31
N ARG A 25 6.42 -20.36 -7.19
CA ARG A 25 5.98 -19.30 -6.28
C ARG A 25 4.77 -19.74 -5.46
N ALA A 26 4.79 -19.44 -4.16
CA ALA A 26 3.72 -19.76 -3.23
C ALA A 26 2.74 -18.59 -3.11
N ILE A 27 1.46 -18.86 -3.31
CA ILE A 27 0.36 -17.95 -2.97
C ILE A 27 -0.26 -18.45 -1.66
N LEU A 28 0.03 -17.75 -0.59
CA LEU A 28 -0.49 -18.01 0.75
C LEU A 28 -1.38 -16.84 1.15
N LEU A 29 -2.64 -17.11 1.47
CA LEU A 29 -3.65 -16.09 1.76
C LEU A 29 -4.22 -16.26 3.16
N ARG A 30 -4.33 -15.18 3.93
CA ARG A 30 -4.91 -15.17 5.28
C ARG A 30 -5.58 -13.84 5.56
N GLY A 31 -6.86 -13.87 5.96
CA GLY A 31 -7.58 -12.66 6.37
C GLY A 31 -7.61 -11.54 5.32
N GLY A 32 -7.65 -11.90 4.02
CA GLY A 32 -7.65 -10.92 2.93
C GLY A 32 -6.26 -10.35 2.59
N ARG A 33 -5.19 -10.86 3.20
CA ARG A 33 -3.79 -10.49 2.95
C ARG A 33 -3.05 -11.62 2.25
N ALA A 34 -1.99 -11.28 1.53
CA ALA A 34 -1.07 -12.22 0.93
C ALA A 34 0.25 -12.26 1.72
N ALA A 35 0.81 -13.47 1.89
CA ALA A 35 2.17 -13.60 2.39
C ALA A 35 3.14 -13.22 1.26
N MET A 36 3.97 -12.21 1.48
CA MET A 36 4.97 -11.76 0.52
C MET A 36 6.32 -11.53 1.22
N VAL A 37 7.38 -11.72 0.49
CA VAL A 37 8.74 -11.35 0.90
C VAL A 37 8.95 -9.89 0.57
N TYR A 38 9.32 -9.09 1.57
CA TYR A 38 9.64 -7.68 1.44
C TYR A 38 11.15 -7.45 1.43
N SER A 39 11.67 -6.77 0.43
CA SER A 39 13.05 -6.27 0.40
C SER A 39 13.12 -4.94 1.14
N ARG A 40 13.76 -4.91 2.31
CA ARG A 40 13.94 -3.67 3.09
C ARG A 40 14.84 -2.66 2.40
N LYS A 41 15.86 -3.15 1.66
CA LYS A 41 16.84 -2.30 1.00
C LYS A 41 16.26 -1.58 -0.22
N TYR A 42 15.40 -2.27 -0.98
CA TYR A 42 14.86 -1.75 -2.24
C TYR A 42 13.34 -1.54 -2.22
N ALA A 43 12.68 -1.77 -1.08
CA ALA A 43 11.27 -1.46 -0.83
C ALA A 43 10.30 -2.08 -1.87
N TYR A 44 10.38 -3.39 -2.12
CA TYR A 44 9.46 -4.11 -3.00
C TYR A 44 8.95 -5.41 -2.38
N TYR A 45 7.86 -5.92 -2.93
CA TYR A 45 7.24 -7.19 -2.55
C TYR A 45 7.36 -8.23 -3.67
N LYS A 46 7.64 -9.49 -3.31
CA LYS A 46 7.54 -10.65 -4.20
C LYS A 46 6.87 -11.82 -3.51
N PHE A 47 6.18 -12.70 -4.27
CA PHE A 47 5.71 -13.96 -3.71
C PHE A 47 6.88 -14.85 -3.26
N PRO A 48 6.78 -15.53 -2.10
CA PRO A 48 7.79 -16.48 -1.66
C PRO A 48 8.05 -17.55 -2.72
N GLY A 49 9.31 -17.89 -2.92
CA GLY A 49 9.71 -18.89 -3.89
C GLY A 49 10.84 -18.44 -4.79
N GLY A 50 11.45 -19.36 -5.52
CA GLY A 50 12.64 -19.12 -6.30
C GLY A 50 12.80 -20.01 -7.51
N GLY A 51 14.05 -20.14 -7.96
CA GLY A 51 14.41 -20.91 -9.15
C GLY A 51 14.25 -22.42 -8.95
N ILE A 52 13.82 -23.10 -10.00
CA ILE A 52 13.78 -24.56 -10.05
C ILE A 52 15.16 -25.04 -10.48
N GLU A 53 15.79 -25.89 -9.64
CA GLU A 53 17.10 -26.46 -9.93
C GLU A 53 17.04 -27.55 -11.02
N PRO A 54 18.17 -27.84 -11.70
CA PRO A 54 18.23 -28.97 -12.62
C PRO A 54 17.82 -30.28 -11.91
N SER A 55 16.89 -31.02 -12.47
CA SER A 55 16.32 -32.26 -11.90
C SER A 55 15.34 -32.08 -10.72
N GLU A 56 15.02 -30.88 -10.31
CA GLU A 56 14.02 -30.59 -9.29
C GLU A 56 12.62 -30.45 -9.91
N ALA A 57 11.61 -31.06 -9.27
CA ALA A 57 10.23 -30.82 -9.67
C ALA A 57 9.74 -29.45 -9.16
N PRO A 58 8.85 -28.75 -9.87
CA PRO A 58 8.36 -27.42 -9.44
C PRO A 58 7.82 -27.36 -8.02
N VAL A 59 7.12 -28.42 -7.56
CA VAL A 59 6.61 -28.52 -6.20
C VAL A 59 7.73 -28.68 -5.17
N GLN A 60 8.83 -29.33 -5.51
CA GLN A 60 9.98 -29.46 -4.60
C GLN A 60 10.66 -28.10 -4.41
N ALA A 61 10.89 -27.35 -5.51
CA ALA A 61 11.39 -25.99 -5.46
C ALA A 61 10.46 -25.09 -4.63
N LEU A 62 9.14 -25.19 -4.83
CA LEU A 62 8.14 -24.44 -4.06
C LEU A 62 8.31 -24.64 -2.56
N LEU A 63 8.41 -25.89 -2.11
CA LEU A 63 8.53 -26.25 -0.69
C LEU A 63 9.85 -25.73 -0.09
N ARG A 64 10.97 -25.97 -0.77
CA ARG A 64 12.32 -25.57 -0.36
C ARG A 64 12.43 -24.04 -0.24
N GLU A 65 12.14 -23.35 -1.32
CA GLU A 65 12.27 -21.90 -1.42
C GLU A 65 11.35 -21.15 -0.44
N THR A 66 10.11 -21.61 -0.27
CA THR A 66 9.18 -20.98 0.67
C THR A 66 9.63 -21.12 2.11
N GLU A 67 10.22 -22.27 2.46
CA GLU A 67 10.81 -22.47 3.79
C GLU A 67 12.06 -21.58 3.98
N GLU A 68 12.93 -21.50 2.95
CA GLU A 68 14.18 -20.74 3.02
C GLU A 68 13.93 -19.23 3.07
N GLU A 69 13.14 -18.67 2.13
CA GLU A 69 12.89 -17.23 2.03
C GLU A 69 11.89 -16.69 3.07
N ALA A 70 10.85 -17.45 3.37
CA ALA A 70 9.74 -16.97 4.19
C ALA A 70 9.65 -17.61 5.58
N GLY A 71 10.39 -18.67 5.84
CA GLY A 71 10.27 -19.45 7.09
C GLY A 71 8.91 -20.14 7.24
N LEU A 72 8.18 -20.36 6.15
CA LEU A 72 6.87 -20.98 6.15
C LEU A 72 6.92 -22.40 5.59
N ARG A 73 6.37 -23.36 6.35
CA ARG A 73 6.21 -24.74 5.89
C ARG A 73 4.87 -24.91 5.21
N ILE A 74 4.89 -25.16 3.91
CA ILE A 74 3.69 -25.46 3.13
C ILE A 74 3.18 -26.85 3.50
N LEU A 75 1.86 -26.99 3.68
CA LEU A 75 1.17 -28.26 3.81
C LEU A 75 1.05 -28.92 2.43
N PRO A 76 1.76 -30.04 2.14
CA PRO A 76 1.82 -30.60 0.78
C PRO A 76 0.45 -30.94 0.18
N GLN A 77 -0.50 -31.39 1.00
CA GLN A 77 -1.86 -31.74 0.60
C GLN A 77 -2.73 -30.53 0.21
N SER A 78 -2.29 -29.29 0.56
CA SER A 78 -3.01 -28.07 0.22
C SER A 78 -2.61 -27.49 -1.12
N ILE A 79 -1.51 -27.97 -1.72
CA ILE A 79 -0.94 -27.40 -2.94
C ILE A 79 -1.89 -27.58 -4.12
N ARG A 80 -2.26 -26.46 -4.76
CA ARG A 80 -3.10 -26.43 -5.96
C ARG A 80 -2.45 -25.52 -7.01
N GLU A 81 -2.43 -25.98 -8.25
CA GLU A 81 -2.00 -25.16 -9.38
C GLU A 81 -2.91 -23.93 -9.53
N TYR A 82 -2.34 -22.74 -9.49
CA TYR A 82 -3.07 -21.51 -9.80
C TYR A 82 -2.87 -21.09 -11.26
N GLY A 83 -1.63 -20.95 -11.69
CA GLY A 83 -1.33 -20.59 -13.07
C GLY A 83 0.15 -20.31 -13.31
N CYS A 84 0.48 -20.04 -14.57
CA CYS A 84 1.84 -19.75 -15.01
C CYS A 84 1.91 -18.37 -15.67
N VAL A 85 2.94 -17.61 -15.36
CA VAL A 85 3.31 -16.38 -16.08
C VAL A 85 4.55 -16.67 -16.90
N ARG A 86 4.48 -16.48 -18.21
CA ARG A 86 5.60 -16.68 -19.13
C ARG A 86 6.27 -15.36 -19.44
N ARG A 87 7.55 -15.25 -19.09
CA ARG A 87 8.41 -14.14 -19.45
C ARG A 87 9.32 -14.55 -20.61
N ILE A 88 9.41 -13.70 -21.64
CA ILE A 88 10.31 -13.87 -22.78
C ILE A 88 10.97 -12.53 -23.11
N GLN A 89 12.28 -12.51 -23.21
CA GLN A 89 13.04 -11.31 -23.56
C GLN A 89 14.44 -11.68 -24.07
N LYS A 90 15.17 -10.69 -24.60
CA LYS A 90 16.60 -10.82 -24.81
C LYS A 90 17.30 -11.11 -23.47
N SER A 91 18.26 -12.02 -23.45
CA SER A 91 19.08 -12.29 -22.26
C SER A 91 19.99 -11.12 -21.92
N ASP A 92 20.11 -10.81 -20.62
CA ASP A 92 21.01 -9.77 -20.11
C ASP A 92 22.49 -10.20 -20.11
N SER A 93 22.78 -11.43 -20.49
CA SER A 93 24.15 -11.97 -20.62
C SER A 93 25.00 -11.29 -21.70
N GLY A 94 24.41 -10.45 -22.55
CA GLY A 94 25.05 -9.83 -23.71
C GLY A 94 25.16 -10.74 -24.93
N ALA A 95 24.90 -12.05 -24.80
CA ALA A 95 24.88 -13.00 -25.91
C ALA A 95 23.59 -12.86 -26.76
N ALA A 96 23.64 -13.33 -28.01
CA ALA A 96 22.47 -13.50 -28.87
C ALA A 96 21.62 -14.69 -28.36
N GLU A 97 20.91 -14.48 -27.28
CA GLU A 97 20.17 -15.49 -26.53
C GLU A 97 18.83 -14.96 -26.03
N ILE A 98 17.80 -15.79 -26.08
CA ILE A 98 16.46 -15.50 -25.55
C ILE A 98 16.42 -16.03 -24.12
N PHE A 99 16.14 -15.16 -23.15
CA PHE A 99 15.77 -15.55 -21.80
C PHE A 99 14.28 -15.89 -21.79
N ARG A 100 13.96 -17.14 -21.42
CA ARG A 100 12.59 -17.59 -21.20
C ARG A 100 12.43 -18.13 -19.79
N GLN A 101 11.41 -17.67 -19.10
CA GLN A 101 11.08 -18.08 -17.74
C GLN A 101 9.59 -18.38 -17.63
N ASP A 102 9.23 -19.61 -17.27
CA ASP A 102 7.88 -19.96 -16.83
C ASP A 102 7.85 -19.87 -15.29
N ASN A 103 7.06 -18.94 -14.76
CA ASN A 103 6.88 -18.73 -13.32
C ASN A 103 5.58 -19.44 -12.90
N PHE A 104 5.71 -20.55 -12.17
CA PHE A 104 4.59 -21.37 -11.73
C PHE A 104 4.10 -20.90 -10.37
N TYR A 105 2.82 -20.55 -10.28
CA TYR A 105 2.16 -20.10 -9.06
C TYR A 105 1.24 -21.19 -8.52
N TYR A 106 1.33 -21.42 -7.20
CA TYR A 106 0.57 -22.43 -6.48
C TYR A 106 -0.16 -21.79 -5.31
N LEU A 107 -1.48 -22.00 -5.22
CA LEU A 107 -2.24 -21.74 -4.01
C LEU A 107 -1.90 -22.83 -2.99
N CYS A 108 -1.58 -22.43 -1.76
CA CYS A 108 -1.21 -23.34 -0.70
C CYS A 108 -1.51 -22.76 0.69
N GLU A 109 -1.49 -23.64 1.69
CA GLU A 109 -1.62 -23.31 3.10
C GLU A 109 -0.30 -23.62 3.81
N ALA A 110 0.05 -22.79 4.79
CA ALA A 110 1.19 -23.03 5.66
C ALA A 110 0.76 -23.67 6.96
N ALA A 111 1.64 -24.49 7.55
CA ALA A 111 1.53 -24.94 8.91
C ALA A 111 1.56 -23.74 9.88
N GLU A 112 1.07 -23.93 11.11
CA GLU A 112 1.07 -22.88 12.13
C GLU A 112 2.48 -22.56 12.66
N ASP A 113 3.36 -23.57 12.65
CA ASP A 113 4.75 -23.44 13.07
C ASP A 113 5.58 -22.76 11.97
N THR A 114 6.40 -21.81 12.38
CA THR A 114 7.36 -21.13 11.50
C THR A 114 8.78 -21.61 11.82
N VAL A 115 9.66 -21.56 10.84
CA VAL A 115 11.09 -21.82 10.99
C VAL A 115 11.90 -20.55 10.74
N CYS A 116 13.16 -20.54 11.18
CA CYS A 116 14.06 -19.45 10.82
C CYS A 116 14.30 -19.42 9.31
N GLN A 117 14.23 -18.24 8.71
CA GLN A 117 14.63 -18.01 7.32
C GLN A 117 16.10 -18.44 7.13
N ARG A 118 16.41 -18.98 5.96
CA ARG A 118 17.79 -19.35 5.54
C ARG A 118 18.09 -18.62 4.22
N LEU A 119 18.33 -17.33 4.35
CA LEU A 119 18.50 -16.42 3.23
C LEU A 119 19.88 -16.60 2.57
N ASP A 120 19.89 -16.56 1.26
CA ASP A 120 21.10 -16.43 0.47
C ASP A 120 21.82 -15.10 0.74
N ALA A 121 23.08 -14.98 0.30
CA ALA A 121 23.90 -13.79 0.56
C ALA A 121 23.26 -12.50 0.02
N TYR A 122 22.65 -12.53 -1.17
CA TYR A 122 21.96 -11.35 -1.73
C TYR A 122 20.65 -11.04 -1.03
N GLU A 123 19.90 -12.05 -0.60
CA GLU A 123 18.63 -11.90 0.12
C GLU A 123 18.85 -11.33 1.52
N SER A 124 19.92 -11.78 2.17
CA SER A 124 20.37 -11.24 3.45
C SER A 124 20.84 -9.79 3.31
N ASP A 125 21.55 -9.43 2.22
CA ASP A 125 21.99 -8.05 1.91
C ASP A 125 20.79 -7.13 1.61
N GLU A 126 19.75 -7.64 0.97
CA GLU A 126 18.50 -6.92 0.74
C GLU A 126 17.59 -6.85 1.97
N GLY A 127 17.87 -7.65 3.00
CA GLY A 127 17.11 -7.70 4.24
C GLY A 127 15.69 -8.24 4.04
N PHE A 128 15.57 -9.39 3.37
CA PHE A 128 14.27 -10.02 3.12
C PHE A 128 13.54 -10.39 4.40
N THR A 129 12.28 -9.99 4.48
CA THR A 129 11.38 -10.32 5.59
C THR A 129 10.04 -10.79 5.05
N LEU A 130 9.41 -11.75 5.75
CA LEU A 130 8.05 -12.15 5.46
C LEU A 130 7.06 -11.13 6.02
N GLU A 131 6.12 -10.69 5.19
CA GLU A 131 5.01 -9.83 5.60
C GLU A 131 3.67 -10.37 5.09
N TRP A 132 2.63 -10.26 5.92
CA TRP A 132 1.25 -10.46 5.50
C TRP A 132 0.69 -9.11 5.06
N VAL A 133 0.77 -8.83 3.77
CA VAL A 133 0.51 -7.51 3.21
C VAL A 133 -0.86 -7.41 2.56
N ASP A 134 -1.46 -6.22 2.63
CA ASP A 134 -2.62 -5.89 1.82
C ASP A 134 -2.25 -5.90 0.32
N PRO A 135 -3.02 -6.59 -0.55
CA PRO A 135 -2.66 -6.74 -1.95
C PRO A 135 -2.56 -5.40 -2.70
N PHE A 136 -3.42 -4.43 -2.38
CA PHE A 136 -3.39 -3.11 -3.02
C PHE A 136 -2.15 -2.31 -2.59
N HIS A 137 -1.75 -2.42 -1.32
CA HIS A 137 -0.50 -1.82 -0.85
C HIS A 137 0.71 -2.41 -1.58
N ALA A 138 0.80 -3.73 -1.68
CA ALA A 138 1.91 -4.38 -2.39
C ALA A 138 1.97 -3.99 -3.88
N ILE A 139 0.83 -3.95 -4.58
CA ILE A 139 0.73 -3.48 -5.96
C ILE A 139 1.22 -2.04 -6.08
N THR A 140 0.76 -1.17 -5.18
CA THR A 140 1.11 0.26 -5.19
C THR A 140 2.60 0.46 -4.96
N VAL A 141 3.17 -0.20 -3.95
CA VAL A 141 4.62 -0.16 -3.66
C VAL A 141 5.40 -0.61 -4.89
N ASN A 142 5.11 -1.78 -5.47
CA ASN A 142 5.86 -2.31 -6.60
C ASN A 142 5.83 -1.42 -7.85
N ARG A 143 4.78 -0.60 -8.05
CA ARG A 143 4.65 0.26 -9.24
C ARG A 143 5.14 1.68 -9.08
N HIS A 144 5.17 2.22 -7.86
CA HIS A 144 5.38 3.66 -7.64
C HIS A 144 6.67 4.03 -6.93
N HIS A 145 7.45 3.06 -6.45
CA HIS A 145 8.73 3.32 -5.81
C HIS A 145 9.91 3.16 -6.78
N ALA A 146 11.02 3.83 -6.46
CA ALA A 146 12.31 3.55 -7.07
C ALA A 146 12.94 2.36 -6.35
N HIS A 147 13.09 1.23 -7.06
CA HIS A 147 13.53 -0.05 -6.48
C HIS A 147 15.00 -0.36 -6.75
N GLY A 148 15.82 0.67 -7.00
CA GLY A 148 17.24 0.48 -7.30
C GLY A 148 17.47 -0.48 -8.48
N PRO A 149 18.29 -1.54 -8.31
CA PRO A 149 18.59 -2.51 -9.36
C PRO A 149 17.54 -3.61 -9.51
N ALA A 150 16.44 -3.59 -8.73
CA ALA A 150 15.41 -4.61 -8.83
C ALA A 150 14.76 -4.62 -10.23
N ASP A 151 14.49 -5.82 -10.72
CA ASP A 151 13.97 -6.03 -12.07
C ASP A 151 12.52 -5.54 -12.20
N PRO A 152 12.24 -4.47 -12.96
CA PRO A 152 10.91 -3.90 -13.09
C PRO A 152 9.90 -4.89 -13.71
N VAL A 153 10.35 -5.82 -14.54
CA VAL A 153 9.49 -6.86 -15.13
C VAL A 153 9.03 -7.85 -14.06
N MET A 154 9.91 -8.19 -13.11
CA MET A 154 9.52 -9.00 -11.95
C MET A 154 8.50 -8.27 -11.08
N LEU A 155 8.71 -7.00 -10.77
CA LEU A 155 7.81 -6.20 -9.93
C LEU A 155 6.41 -6.09 -10.55
N GLU A 156 6.33 -5.81 -11.85
CA GLU A 156 5.04 -5.76 -12.57
C GLU A 156 4.37 -7.13 -12.63
N ARG A 157 5.13 -8.21 -12.80
CA ARG A 157 4.60 -9.59 -12.74
C ARG A 157 3.89 -9.86 -11.41
N GLU A 158 4.52 -9.53 -10.28
CA GLU A 158 3.95 -9.73 -8.95
C GLU A 158 2.66 -8.91 -8.77
N ALA A 159 2.66 -7.65 -9.23
CA ALA A 159 1.48 -6.79 -9.21
C ALA A 159 0.33 -7.37 -10.03
N LEU A 160 0.59 -7.83 -11.26
CA LEU A 160 -0.41 -8.43 -12.15
C LEU A 160 -0.98 -9.74 -11.60
N VAL A 161 -0.17 -10.55 -10.90
CA VAL A 161 -0.67 -11.78 -10.24
C VAL A 161 -1.59 -11.42 -9.07
N LEU A 162 -1.25 -10.41 -8.25
CA LEU A 162 -2.15 -9.90 -7.19
C LEU A 162 -3.48 -9.40 -7.77
N GLU A 163 -3.43 -8.64 -8.87
CA GLU A 163 -4.65 -8.18 -9.57
C GLU A 163 -5.49 -9.35 -10.11
N ALA A 164 -4.85 -10.41 -10.60
CA ALA A 164 -5.56 -11.63 -11.02
C ALA A 164 -6.26 -12.30 -9.84
N LEU A 165 -5.59 -12.41 -8.69
CA LEU A 165 -6.17 -12.96 -7.46
C LEU A 165 -7.36 -12.14 -6.94
N ILE A 166 -7.27 -10.81 -7.02
CA ILE A 166 -8.38 -9.91 -6.68
C ILE A 166 -9.55 -10.10 -7.64
N ARG A 167 -9.31 -10.09 -8.94
CA ARG A 167 -10.32 -10.26 -9.98
C ARG A 167 -11.04 -11.61 -9.88
N GLU A 168 -10.34 -12.66 -9.46
CA GLU A 168 -10.87 -14.01 -9.31
C GLU A 168 -11.43 -14.28 -7.90
N ALA A 169 -11.56 -13.24 -7.07
CA ALA A 169 -12.10 -13.29 -5.71
C ALA A 169 -11.36 -14.21 -4.71
N TRP A 170 -10.08 -14.52 -4.97
CA TRP A 170 -9.21 -15.17 -4.00
C TRP A 170 -8.73 -14.18 -2.91
N LEU A 171 -8.58 -12.93 -3.29
CA LEU A 171 -8.36 -11.79 -2.42
C LEU A 171 -9.58 -10.88 -2.46
N PRO A 172 -9.87 -10.14 -1.39
CA PRO A 172 -10.99 -9.22 -1.42
C PRO A 172 -10.83 -8.27 -2.61
N SER A 173 -11.82 -8.28 -3.49
CA SER A 173 -12.03 -7.13 -4.36
C SER A 173 -12.42 -6.02 -3.41
N GLY A 174 -11.56 -5.03 -3.19
CA GLY A 174 -12.05 -3.83 -2.57
C GLY A 174 -13.29 -3.43 -3.36
N ASP A 175 -14.43 -3.25 -2.66
CA ASP A 175 -15.60 -2.69 -3.31
C ASP A 175 -15.10 -1.46 -4.09
N PRO A 176 -15.20 -1.42 -5.43
CA PRO A 176 -14.72 -0.26 -6.20
C PRO A 176 -15.45 1.02 -5.77
N GLN A 177 -16.54 0.90 -5.01
CA GLN A 177 -17.25 2.00 -4.37
C GLN A 177 -16.78 2.24 -2.93
N ARG A 178 -16.00 1.34 -2.30
CA ARG A 178 -15.50 1.48 -0.94
C ARG A 178 -14.02 1.83 -0.94
N LEU A 179 -13.66 2.88 -0.24
CA LEU A 179 -12.27 3.31 -0.05
C LEU A 179 -11.44 2.18 0.59
N SER A 180 -10.31 1.84 -0.04
CA SER A 180 -9.29 0.97 0.54
C SER A 180 -8.18 1.83 1.16
N PRO A 181 -7.99 1.81 2.49
CA PRO A 181 -6.95 2.60 3.15
C PRO A 181 -5.55 2.38 2.55
N ALA A 182 -5.20 1.14 2.24
CA ALA A 182 -3.89 0.79 1.69
C ALA A 182 -3.55 1.45 0.33
N ARG A 183 -4.54 1.97 -0.39
CA ARG A 183 -4.36 2.70 -1.65
C ARG A 183 -4.14 4.20 -1.49
N LEU A 184 -4.22 4.72 -0.26
CA LEU A 184 -4.05 6.14 0.01
C LEU A 184 -2.60 6.59 0.03
N SER A 185 -1.64 5.66 0.16
CA SER A 185 -0.22 5.96 0.05
C SER A 185 0.57 4.78 -0.49
N SER A 186 1.60 5.09 -1.27
CA SER A 186 2.62 4.15 -1.72
C SER A 186 3.84 4.10 -0.80
N HIS A 187 3.99 5.08 0.11
CA HIS A 187 5.16 5.28 0.98
C HIS A 187 4.91 4.86 2.43
N TYR A 188 3.65 4.75 2.83
CA TYR A 188 3.23 4.44 4.20
C TYR A 188 2.25 3.27 4.19
N GLU A 189 2.35 2.39 5.16
CA GLU A 189 1.26 1.47 5.46
C GLU A 189 0.09 2.29 6.04
N VAL A 190 -1.07 2.26 5.35
CA VAL A 190 -2.25 3.02 5.80
C VAL A 190 -3.31 2.05 6.29
N ARG A 191 -3.72 2.24 7.54
CA ARG A 191 -4.77 1.44 8.17
C ARG A 191 -5.66 2.27 9.09
N PRO A 192 -6.88 1.81 9.38
CA PRO A 192 -7.71 2.43 10.41
C PRO A 192 -6.99 2.44 11.75
N LEU A 193 -7.10 3.57 12.46
CA LEU A 193 -6.68 3.68 13.86
C LEU A 193 -7.72 3.02 14.77
N THR A 194 -7.22 2.40 15.82
CA THR A 194 -7.99 1.71 16.84
C THR A 194 -7.73 2.33 18.22
N ARG A 195 -8.44 1.85 19.25
CA ARG A 195 -8.16 2.25 20.63
C ARG A 195 -6.73 1.98 21.06
N ALA A 196 -6.09 0.93 20.52
CA ALA A 196 -4.70 0.60 20.83
C ALA A 196 -3.71 1.65 20.31
N ASP A 197 -4.09 2.42 19.29
CA ASP A 197 -3.23 3.44 18.67
C ASP A 197 -3.35 4.82 19.36
N ILE A 198 -4.28 5.01 20.31
CA ILE A 198 -4.52 6.30 20.99
C ILE A 198 -3.24 6.87 21.62
N PRO A 199 -2.41 6.11 22.35
CA PRO A 199 -1.17 6.65 22.91
C PRO A 199 -0.21 7.19 21.85
N ALA A 200 -0.06 6.49 20.72
CA ALA A 200 0.79 6.94 19.61
C ALA A 200 0.22 8.19 18.93
N HIS A 201 -1.09 8.23 18.72
CA HIS A 201 -1.78 9.41 18.19
C HIS A 201 -1.63 10.62 19.13
N TYR A 202 -1.84 10.43 20.43
CA TYR A 202 -1.65 11.49 21.43
C TYR A 202 -0.21 12.01 21.44
N ALA A 203 0.77 11.10 21.42
CA ALA A 203 2.18 11.48 21.38
C ALA A 203 2.55 12.28 20.11
N LEU A 204 1.95 11.99 18.96
CA LEU A 204 2.11 12.76 17.73
C LEU A 204 1.43 14.13 17.84
N SER A 205 0.17 14.14 18.25
CA SER A 205 -0.66 15.35 18.25
C SER A 205 -0.23 16.35 19.30
N SER A 206 0.10 15.91 20.51
CA SER A 206 0.52 16.79 21.62
C SER A 206 1.82 17.57 21.33
N ARG A 207 2.65 17.10 20.41
CA ARG A 207 3.87 17.80 19.96
C ARG A 207 3.60 18.86 18.88
N ASN A 208 2.40 18.93 18.32
CA ASN A 208 1.99 19.91 17.30
C ASN A 208 1.41 21.16 17.96
N MET A 209 2.18 21.82 18.84
CA MET A 209 1.74 22.93 19.68
C MET A 209 1.12 24.09 18.88
N LEU A 210 1.72 24.46 17.74
CA LEU A 210 1.23 25.56 16.90
C LEU A 210 -0.19 25.32 16.38
N PHE A 211 -0.58 24.06 16.09
CA PHE A 211 -1.95 23.75 15.70
C PHE A 211 -2.93 24.12 16.81
N TYR A 212 -2.62 23.76 18.07
CA TYR A 212 -3.49 24.00 19.23
C TYR A 212 -3.49 25.43 19.77
N GLU A 213 -2.64 26.33 19.26
CA GLU A 213 -2.78 27.77 19.48
C GLU A 213 -4.07 28.31 18.85
N TYR A 214 -4.47 27.74 17.71
CA TYR A 214 -5.66 28.14 16.94
C TYR A 214 -6.86 27.20 17.14
N HIS A 215 -6.59 25.91 17.42
CA HIS A 215 -7.60 24.87 17.58
C HIS A 215 -7.73 24.47 19.06
N LYS A 216 -8.70 25.06 19.76
CA LYS A 216 -8.99 24.77 21.18
C LYS A 216 -10.15 23.77 21.31
N PRO A 217 -10.17 22.94 22.34
CA PRO A 217 -9.18 22.74 23.41
C PRO A 217 -7.94 21.95 22.95
N PHE A 218 -6.90 21.90 23.78
CA PHE A 218 -5.73 21.03 23.56
C PHE A 218 -6.14 19.55 23.59
N VAL A 219 -5.48 18.72 22.77
CA VAL A 219 -5.75 17.30 22.64
C VAL A 219 -5.61 16.54 23.95
N THR A 220 -6.49 15.57 24.14
CA THR A 220 -6.42 14.55 25.20
C THR A 220 -6.65 13.17 24.59
N GLU A 221 -6.25 12.11 25.29
CA GLU A 221 -6.58 10.74 24.84
C GLU A 221 -8.09 10.51 24.74
N GLN A 222 -8.85 11.15 25.63
CA GLN A 222 -10.31 11.08 25.62
C GLN A 222 -10.90 11.77 24.38
N SER A 223 -10.40 12.95 23.98
CA SER A 223 -10.87 13.62 22.77
C SER A 223 -10.54 12.80 21.51
N ILE A 224 -9.37 12.16 21.45
CA ILE A 224 -9.00 11.25 20.36
C ILE A 224 -9.98 10.04 20.31
N LEU A 225 -10.32 9.46 21.47
CA LEU A 225 -11.27 8.35 21.53
C LEU A 225 -12.65 8.74 20.99
N GLU A 226 -13.11 9.94 21.30
CA GLU A 226 -14.36 10.51 20.81
C GLU A 226 -14.29 10.75 19.29
N ASP A 227 -13.20 11.31 18.79
CA ASP A 227 -12.98 11.60 17.38
C ASP A 227 -12.95 10.34 16.49
N LEU A 228 -12.49 9.19 17.03
CA LEU A 228 -12.51 7.93 16.29
C LEU A 228 -13.93 7.56 15.78
N SER A 229 -14.95 7.95 16.50
CA SER A 229 -16.35 7.60 16.18
C SER A 229 -17.24 8.81 15.87
N ALA A 230 -16.78 10.04 16.06
CA ALA A 230 -17.54 11.26 15.79
C ALA A 230 -17.92 11.34 14.31
N LEU A 231 -19.20 11.62 14.03
CA LEU A 231 -19.75 11.70 12.68
C LEU A 231 -20.45 13.04 12.46
N PRO A 232 -20.28 13.66 11.29
CA PRO A 232 -21.08 14.80 10.94
C PRO A 232 -22.55 14.39 10.64
N PRO A 233 -23.50 15.34 10.69
CA PRO A 233 -24.89 15.06 10.42
C PRO A 233 -25.14 14.32 9.11
N GLY A 234 -25.97 13.27 9.16
CA GLY A 234 -26.36 12.48 7.98
C GLY A 234 -25.34 11.44 7.51
N LYS A 235 -24.24 11.26 8.23
CA LYS A 235 -23.22 10.25 7.90
C LYS A 235 -23.29 9.04 8.82
N GLN A 236 -22.80 7.91 8.33
CA GLN A 236 -22.71 6.62 9.03
C GLN A 236 -21.26 6.21 9.26
N ALA A 237 -21.02 5.27 10.16
CA ALA A 237 -19.67 4.77 10.44
C ALA A 237 -18.94 4.22 9.19
N ALA A 238 -19.69 3.69 8.23
CA ALA A 238 -19.15 3.21 6.95
C ALA A 238 -18.59 4.34 6.05
N ASP A 239 -19.00 5.59 6.28
CA ASP A 239 -18.55 6.76 5.50
C ASP A 239 -17.27 7.38 6.07
N LYS A 240 -16.87 7.00 7.30
CA LYS A 240 -15.73 7.60 8.02
C LYS A 240 -14.53 6.67 8.02
N PHE A 241 -13.39 7.26 7.73
CA PHE A 241 -12.07 6.60 7.77
C PHE A 241 -11.12 7.43 8.63
N TYR A 242 -10.91 6.99 9.88
CA TYR A 242 -9.93 7.59 10.77
C TYR A 242 -8.64 6.79 10.70
N LEU A 243 -7.63 7.33 10.02
CA LEU A 243 -6.52 6.58 9.45
C LEU A 243 -5.18 6.99 10.06
N GLY A 244 -4.31 6.00 10.27
CA GLY A 244 -2.89 6.19 10.53
C GLY A 244 -2.04 5.83 9.32
N PHE A 245 -1.01 6.62 9.08
CA PHE A 245 0.05 6.38 8.09
C PHE A 245 1.29 5.94 8.85
N PHE A 246 1.79 4.73 8.60
CA PHE A 246 2.86 4.10 9.37
C PHE A 246 4.12 3.88 8.54
N MET A 247 5.28 4.05 9.18
CA MET A 247 6.58 3.57 8.73
C MET A 247 7.04 2.48 9.69
N GLY A 248 6.85 1.22 9.34
CA GLY A 248 6.94 0.12 10.31
C GLY A 248 5.95 0.35 11.46
N ASP A 249 6.42 0.29 12.70
CA ASP A 249 5.57 0.52 13.87
C ASP A 249 5.37 2.00 14.23
N ARG A 250 6.02 2.92 13.52
CA ARG A 250 5.98 4.35 13.85
C ARG A 250 4.84 5.04 13.11
N LEU A 251 3.94 5.69 13.84
CA LEU A 251 2.90 6.56 13.30
C LEU A 251 3.53 7.86 12.75
N ALA A 252 3.42 8.08 11.44
CA ALA A 252 3.98 9.23 10.73
C ALA A 252 2.94 10.33 10.50
N ALA A 253 1.68 9.96 10.28
CA ALA A 253 0.57 10.91 10.11
C ALA A 253 -0.77 10.30 10.52
N VAL A 254 -1.71 11.19 10.79
CA VAL A 254 -3.13 10.86 11.07
C VAL A 254 -4.02 11.63 10.10
N MET A 255 -5.08 10.98 9.62
CA MET A 255 -6.10 11.60 8.76
C MET A 255 -7.50 11.16 9.18
N ASP A 256 -8.44 12.09 9.31
CA ASP A 256 -9.87 11.83 9.34
C ASP A 256 -10.46 12.16 7.97
N LEU A 257 -11.00 11.15 7.30
CA LEU A 257 -11.57 11.26 5.98
C LEU A 257 -13.03 10.79 5.99
N ILE A 258 -13.94 11.63 5.49
CA ILE A 258 -15.36 11.34 5.41
C ILE A 258 -15.81 11.43 3.97
N LEU A 259 -16.38 10.36 3.46
CA LEU A 259 -16.82 10.27 2.06
C LEU A 259 -18.23 10.84 1.88
N ASP A 260 -18.46 11.45 0.70
CA ASP A 260 -19.74 12.02 0.31
C ASP A 260 -20.28 13.04 1.34
N TYR A 261 -19.41 13.93 1.83
CA TYR A 261 -19.78 14.99 2.77
C TYR A 261 -19.17 16.34 2.35
N PRO A 262 -19.91 17.45 2.41
CA PRO A 262 -21.33 17.57 2.85
C PRO A 262 -22.34 17.06 1.83
N GLU A 263 -21.90 16.69 0.62
CA GLU A 263 -22.74 16.15 -0.44
C GLU A 263 -22.02 15.06 -1.23
N ARG A 264 -22.77 14.29 -2.01
CA ARG A 264 -22.26 13.19 -2.82
C ARG A 264 -21.16 13.65 -3.81
N GLY A 265 -20.06 12.90 -3.86
CA GLY A 265 -18.90 13.17 -4.73
C GLY A 265 -17.91 14.18 -4.14
N ILE A 266 -18.08 14.55 -2.86
CA ILE A 266 -17.08 15.32 -2.11
C ILE A 266 -16.45 14.43 -1.04
N ALA A 267 -15.11 14.38 -1.00
CA ALA A 267 -14.35 13.79 0.09
C ALA A 267 -13.94 14.88 1.08
N PHE A 268 -14.32 14.74 2.35
CA PHE A 268 -14.03 15.73 3.37
C PHE A 268 -12.89 15.27 4.28
N LEU A 269 -11.81 16.07 4.32
CA LEU A 269 -10.71 15.86 5.24
C LEU A 269 -11.01 16.61 6.55
N GLY A 270 -11.52 15.88 7.54
CA GLY A 270 -11.87 16.43 8.85
C GLY A 270 -10.64 16.79 9.69
N PHE A 271 -9.58 16.01 9.55
CA PHE A 271 -8.33 16.19 10.26
C PHE A 271 -7.15 15.65 9.44
N PHE A 272 -6.01 16.33 9.50
CA PHE A 272 -4.73 15.83 8.99
C PHE A 272 -3.58 16.40 9.81
N MET A 273 -2.75 15.54 10.36
CA MET A 273 -1.60 15.95 11.16
C MET A 273 -0.40 15.03 10.93
N MET A 274 0.76 15.62 10.80
CA MET A 274 2.04 14.93 10.61
C MET A 274 2.85 14.92 11.90
N GLU A 275 3.63 13.85 12.09
CA GLU A 275 4.74 13.82 13.05
C GLU A 275 5.66 15.01 12.82
N PRO A 276 5.94 15.84 13.85
CA PRO A 276 6.72 17.08 13.68
C PRO A 276 8.08 16.89 12.99
N SER A 277 8.79 15.79 13.28
CA SER A 277 10.09 15.51 12.67
C SER A 277 10.04 15.20 11.16
N LEU A 278 8.85 14.95 10.61
CA LEU A 278 8.61 14.70 9.18
C LEU A 278 7.97 15.90 8.47
N GLN A 279 7.81 17.02 9.18
CA GLN A 279 7.32 18.25 8.56
C GLN A 279 8.43 18.98 7.82
N GLY A 280 8.06 19.85 6.87
CA GLY A 280 8.99 20.68 6.13
C GLY A 280 9.77 19.98 5.00
N CYS A 281 9.79 18.65 4.93
CA CYS A 281 10.50 17.88 3.91
C CYS A 281 9.64 17.45 2.70
N GLY A 282 8.38 17.89 2.64
CA GLY A 282 7.46 17.55 1.54
C GLY A 282 6.58 16.29 1.78
N ALA A 283 6.87 15.49 2.80
CA ALA A 283 6.17 14.24 3.10
C ALA A 283 4.65 14.40 3.23
N GLY A 284 4.18 15.42 3.95
CA GLY A 284 2.75 15.69 4.08
C GLY A 284 2.07 16.03 2.75
N SER A 285 2.75 16.79 1.88
CA SER A 285 2.22 17.07 0.54
C SER A 285 2.17 15.80 -0.33
N ALA A 286 3.16 14.93 -0.23
CA ALA A 286 3.16 13.64 -0.95
C ALA A 286 1.95 12.80 -0.54
N ILE A 287 1.69 12.62 0.76
CA ILE A 287 0.50 11.92 1.26
C ILE A 287 -0.78 12.53 0.69
N ILE A 288 -0.94 13.84 0.77
CA ILE A 288 -2.16 14.51 0.28
C ILE A 288 -2.33 14.32 -1.24
N GLN A 289 -1.27 14.45 -2.04
CA GLN A 289 -1.39 14.25 -3.50
C GLN A 289 -1.76 12.81 -3.86
N GLU A 290 -1.18 11.80 -3.21
CA GLU A 290 -1.54 10.38 -3.39
C GLU A 290 -3.00 10.12 -3.00
N CYS A 291 -3.43 10.62 -1.83
CA CYS A 291 -4.83 10.50 -1.39
C CYS A 291 -5.80 11.14 -2.39
N LEU A 292 -5.51 12.35 -2.87
CA LEU A 292 -6.37 13.06 -3.81
C LEU A 292 -6.43 12.36 -5.18
N ALA A 293 -5.31 11.82 -5.66
CA ALA A 293 -5.25 11.04 -6.90
C ALA A 293 -6.11 9.77 -6.79
N TYR A 294 -6.02 9.07 -5.66
CA TYR A 294 -6.84 7.89 -5.42
C TYR A 294 -8.32 8.23 -5.32
N LEU A 295 -8.70 9.28 -4.58
CA LEU A 295 -10.08 9.74 -4.49
C LEU A 295 -10.65 10.14 -5.86
N ALA A 296 -9.84 10.81 -6.71
CA ALA A 296 -10.22 11.11 -8.10
C ALA A 296 -10.50 9.83 -8.90
N SER A 297 -9.64 8.81 -8.76
CA SER A 297 -9.83 7.51 -9.43
C SER A 297 -11.09 6.76 -8.97
N MET A 298 -11.59 7.06 -7.77
CA MET A 298 -12.86 6.55 -7.23
C MET A 298 -14.09 7.35 -7.69
N GLY A 299 -13.89 8.45 -8.47
CA GLY A 299 -14.97 9.27 -9.00
C GLY A 299 -15.38 10.45 -8.09
N PHE A 300 -14.63 10.73 -7.02
CA PHE A 300 -14.84 11.96 -6.27
C PHE A 300 -14.46 13.17 -7.11
N ARG A 301 -15.32 14.19 -7.11
CA ARG A 301 -15.15 15.38 -7.93
C ARG A 301 -14.40 16.49 -7.21
N LYS A 302 -14.47 16.50 -5.87
CA LYS A 302 -13.86 17.52 -5.02
C LYS A 302 -13.33 16.89 -3.74
N ALA A 303 -12.28 17.51 -3.19
CA ALA A 303 -11.90 17.38 -1.80
C ALA A 303 -12.22 18.69 -1.06
N ARG A 304 -12.74 18.60 0.15
CA ARG A 304 -13.09 19.73 1.01
C ARG A 304 -12.49 19.54 2.39
N LEU A 305 -12.15 20.65 3.04
CA LEU A 305 -11.69 20.69 4.42
C LEU A 305 -12.07 22.03 5.05
N ALA A 306 -11.74 22.22 6.32
CA ALA A 306 -11.83 23.52 6.96
C ALA A 306 -10.58 23.79 7.79
N ILE A 307 -10.12 25.04 7.80
CA ILE A 307 -9.00 25.50 8.63
C ILE A 307 -9.48 26.47 9.68
N ASP A 308 -8.78 26.54 10.81
CA ASP A 308 -9.05 27.58 11.82
C ASP A 308 -8.66 28.95 11.29
N ARG A 309 -9.53 29.94 11.52
CA ARG A 309 -9.23 31.33 11.18
C ARG A 309 -7.97 31.78 11.88
N GLY A 310 -7.05 32.37 11.14
CA GLY A 310 -5.80 32.89 11.67
C GLY A 310 -4.64 31.91 11.68
N ASN A 311 -4.85 30.59 11.44
CA ASN A 311 -3.77 29.63 11.37
C ASN A 311 -2.96 29.75 10.05
N PRO A 312 -1.75 30.39 10.07
CA PRO A 312 -1.00 30.65 8.85
C PRO A 312 -0.36 29.37 8.27
N GLN A 313 0.05 28.45 9.15
CA GLN A 313 0.67 27.18 8.74
C GLN A 313 -0.33 26.31 7.97
N SER A 314 -1.52 26.14 8.53
CA SER A 314 -2.59 25.38 7.89
C SER A 314 -2.97 25.98 6.53
N ARG A 315 -3.17 27.28 6.49
CA ARG A 315 -3.49 28.01 5.25
C ARG A 315 -2.41 27.84 4.18
N ALA A 316 -1.15 28.02 4.53
CA ALA A 316 -0.03 27.87 3.60
C ALA A 316 0.09 26.44 3.08
N PHE A 317 -0.04 25.43 3.97
CA PHE A 317 0.04 24.02 3.59
C PHE A 317 -1.07 23.63 2.60
N TRP A 318 -2.33 23.97 2.91
CA TRP A 318 -3.44 23.60 2.04
C TRP A 318 -3.46 24.37 0.72
N THR A 319 -3.10 25.65 0.73
CA THR A 319 -2.95 26.44 -0.52
C THR A 319 -1.86 25.84 -1.41
N LYS A 320 -0.69 25.47 -0.85
CA LYS A 320 0.37 24.78 -1.60
C LYS A 320 -0.11 23.46 -2.22
N ASN A 321 -1.06 22.77 -1.57
CA ASN A 321 -1.65 21.54 -2.07
C ASN A 321 -2.88 21.77 -2.96
N GLY A 322 -3.09 22.98 -3.47
CA GLY A 322 -4.09 23.32 -4.49
C GLY A 322 -5.50 23.56 -3.96
N PHE A 323 -5.67 23.70 -2.64
CA PHE A 323 -6.96 24.09 -2.05
C PHE A 323 -7.12 25.61 -2.04
N ALA A 324 -8.33 26.06 -2.33
CA ALA A 324 -8.73 27.47 -2.29
C ALA A 324 -9.86 27.71 -1.28
N LEU A 325 -9.87 28.88 -0.64
CA LEU A 325 -10.95 29.28 0.24
C LEU A 325 -12.26 29.36 -0.56
N THR A 326 -13.35 28.85 0.00
CA THR A 326 -14.69 28.93 -0.61
C THR A 326 -15.36 30.30 -0.43
N GLY A 327 -14.82 31.15 0.42
CA GLY A 327 -15.46 32.41 0.85
C GLY A 327 -16.44 32.24 2.00
N GLU A 328 -16.78 31.02 2.38
CA GLU A 328 -17.63 30.73 3.55
C GLU A 328 -16.85 30.92 4.86
N SER A 329 -17.60 31.21 5.93
CA SER A 329 -17.08 31.24 7.31
C SER A 329 -18.12 30.63 8.24
N ARG A 330 -17.69 29.67 9.08
CA ARG A 330 -18.56 28.99 10.03
C ARG A 330 -18.09 29.31 11.45
N PRO A 331 -18.89 30.04 12.27
CA PRO A 331 -18.54 30.36 13.65
C PRO A 331 -18.22 29.10 14.47
N HIS A 332 -17.17 29.17 15.29
CA HIS A 332 -16.78 28.13 16.22
C HIS A 332 -16.15 28.75 17.47
N GLY A 333 -16.86 28.73 18.63
CA GLY A 333 -16.44 29.46 19.83
C GLY A 333 -16.20 30.95 19.54
N ASP A 334 -15.05 31.43 19.98
CA ASP A 334 -14.57 32.82 19.72
C ASP A 334 -13.87 33.01 18.37
N SER A 335 -13.83 31.95 17.52
CA SER A 335 -13.17 31.94 16.22
C SER A 335 -14.13 31.49 15.11
N ALA A 336 -13.62 31.02 14.00
CA ALA A 336 -14.38 30.43 12.92
C ALA A 336 -13.56 29.45 12.10
N TYR A 337 -14.22 28.47 11.52
CA TYR A 337 -13.67 27.64 10.46
C TYR A 337 -13.83 28.30 9.11
N LEU A 338 -12.78 28.23 8.31
CA LEU A 338 -12.75 28.69 6.91
C LEU A 338 -12.68 27.48 5.99
N PRO A 339 -13.77 27.13 5.31
CA PRO A 339 -13.76 26.01 4.36
C PRO A 339 -12.85 26.27 3.16
N MET A 340 -12.15 25.22 2.74
CA MET A 340 -11.34 25.21 1.51
C MET A 340 -11.72 24.01 0.66
N GLU A 341 -11.63 24.19 -0.67
CA GLU A 341 -11.92 23.13 -1.65
C GLU A 341 -10.83 23.02 -2.70
N ARG A 342 -10.71 21.81 -3.26
CA ARG A 342 -9.92 21.50 -4.44
C ARG A 342 -10.74 20.61 -5.38
N SER A 343 -10.81 20.96 -6.67
CA SER A 343 -11.33 20.07 -7.72
C SER A 343 -10.38 18.90 -7.95
N LEU A 344 -10.92 17.71 -8.12
CA LEU A 344 -10.18 16.47 -8.38
C LEU A 344 -10.24 16.04 -9.85
N ASN A 345 -11.22 16.57 -10.59
CA ASN A 345 -11.32 16.38 -12.03
C ASN A 345 -10.55 17.50 -12.71
N ALA A 346 -9.43 17.18 -13.33
CA ALA A 346 -8.75 18.02 -14.32
C ALA A 346 -9.02 17.47 -15.71
#